data_e705bde49931e74322df06651ea1b99f
#
_entry.id   e705bde49931e74322df06651ea1b99f
#
_cell.length_a   1.000
_cell.length_b   1.000
_cell.length_c   1.000
_cell.angle_alpha   90.00
_cell.angle_beta   90.00
_cell.angle_gamma   90.00
#
_symmetry.space_group_name_H-M   'P 1'
#
loop_
_entity.id
_entity.type
_entity.pdbx_description
1 polymer ?
#
loop_
_entity_poly.entity_id
_entity_poly.type
_entity_poly.pdbx_seq_one_letter_code
_entity_poly.pdbx_strand_id
1 'polypeptide(L)'
;ERMIVIPTMNTNHEKCDPLLKLIQDLDDTHIIATVHYYGEWVFSANLGITGFDEAIDDDGKTARTAADSAMETVYKTFTQNDIGVVIGEYGVLGYDQGEKCNQPGEELKYYEYVNELARKYGLCLMFWDNGSGIDRVSGKYEWKKPQVGEMLWASMEGRSSYAAELDTLYFGEEAEEDVLVALTLNGNTFTEIEGLTEGEEYSYDESTATVTLSKDYINKMYAESSREGRFGELVFTFSSGADWTEKLVRFKTPEFKEASGTT
;
A
#
# COMPACT_ATOMS: atom_id res chain seq x y z
N GLU A 1 -5.18 27.52 26.42
CA GLU A 1 -6.26 26.52 26.33
C GLU A 1 -5.72 25.27 25.66
N ARG A 2 -6.25 24.10 26.02
CA ARG A 2 -5.78 22.81 25.49
C ARG A 2 -6.88 22.16 24.67
N MET A 3 -6.52 21.57 23.55
CA MET A 3 -7.42 20.69 22.80
C MET A 3 -7.56 19.37 23.53
N ILE A 4 -8.75 18.78 23.48
CA ILE A 4 -9.07 17.48 24.03
C ILE A 4 -9.39 16.53 22.86
N VAL A 5 -8.70 15.40 22.80
CA VAL A 5 -8.98 14.37 21.80
C VAL A 5 -9.86 13.29 22.43
N ILE A 6 -11.04 13.07 21.85
CA ILE A 6 -12.04 12.09 22.36
C ILE A 6 -12.22 10.98 21.33
N PRO A 7 -12.04 9.70 21.71
CA PRO A 7 -12.23 8.59 20.80
C PRO A 7 -13.72 8.21 20.66
N THR A 8 -14.05 7.67 19.49
CA THR A 8 -15.25 6.86 19.34
C THR A 8 -15.17 5.60 20.22
N MET A 9 -16.27 4.92 20.43
CA MET A 9 -16.27 3.66 21.19
C MET A 9 -15.32 2.64 20.51
N ASN A 10 -14.32 2.17 21.23
CA ASN A 10 -13.25 1.28 20.75
C ASN A 10 -12.46 1.85 19.55
N THR A 11 -12.42 3.18 19.43
CA THR A 11 -11.79 3.87 18.29
C THR A 11 -12.34 3.47 16.91
N ASN A 12 -13.53 2.84 16.89
CA ASN A 12 -14.13 2.31 15.66
C ASN A 12 -14.81 3.43 14.86
N HIS A 13 -14.46 3.55 13.58
CA HIS A 13 -15.03 4.51 12.64
C HIS A 13 -16.53 4.29 12.35
N GLU A 14 -17.08 3.10 12.59
CA GLU A 14 -18.51 2.83 12.48
C GLU A 14 -19.33 3.37 13.67
N LYS A 15 -18.67 3.86 14.72
CA LYS A 15 -19.27 4.35 15.95
C LYS A 15 -19.17 5.88 16.10
N CYS A 16 -19.23 6.61 14.99
CA CYS A 16 -19.05 8.06 14.95
C CYS A 16 -20.25 8.82 15.53
N ASP A 17 -21.49 8.42 15.23
CA ASP A 17 -22.70 9.16 15.61
C ASP A 17 -22.85 9.42 17.11
N PRO A 18 -22.61 8.45 18.02
CA PRO A 18 -22.70 8.72 19.46
C PRO A 18 -21.69 9.76 19.94
N LEU A 19 -20.48 9.79 19.34
CA LEU A 19 -19.48 10.79 19.67
C LEU A 19 -19.85 12.17 19.12
N LEU A 20 -20.37 12.24 17.89
CA LEU A 20 -20.86 13.49 17.30
C LEU A 20 -21.89 14.13 18.24
N LYS A 21 -22.90 13.33 18.67
CA LYS A 21 -23.92 13.83 19.59
C LYS A 21 -23.32 14.34 20.90
N LEU A 22 -22.38 13.61 21.48
CA LEU A 22 -21.71 14.03 22.72
C LEU A 22 -20.98 15.37 22.53
N ILE A 23 -20.23 15.55 21.44
CA ILE A 23 -19.50 16.79 21.16
C ILE A 23 -20.47 17.96 20.98
N GLN A 24 -21.58 17.75 20.27
CA GLN A 24 -22.61 18.78 20.09
C GLN A 24 -23.28 19.15 21.43
N ASP A 25 -23.56 18.17 22.29
CA ASP A 25 -24.16 18.42 23.62
C ASP A 25 -23.20 19.17 24.55
N LEU A 26 -21.86 19.02 24.37
CA LEU A 26 -20.85 19.73 25.16
C LEU A 26 -20.66 21.20 24.72
N ASP A 27 -20.97 21.54 23.49
CA ASP A 27 -20.83 22.87 22.89
C ASP A 27 -19.43 23.50 23.12
N ASP A 28 -18.37 22.67 23.00
CA ASP A 28 -16.98 23.05 23.19
C ASP A 28 -16.18 22.87 21.90
N THR A 29 -15.62 23.96 21.37
CA THR A 29 -14.84 23.98 20.14
C THR A 29 -13.40 23.47 20.32
N HIS A 30 -12.97 23.11 21.51
CA HIS A 30 -11.65 22.57 21.80
C HIS A 30 -11.59 21.04 21.75
N ILE A 31 -12.58 20.40 21.13
CA ILE A 31 -12.66 18.95 21.03
C ILE A 31 -12.25 18.50 19.63
N ILE A 32 -11.42 17.45 19.57
CA ILE A 32 -11.01 16.73 18.36
C ILE A 32 -11.53 15.29 18.49
N ALA A 33 -12.17 14.79 17.46
CA ALA A 33 -12.57 13.37 17.40
C ALA A 33 -11.37 12.50 16.98
N THR A 34 -11.32 11.25 17.49
CA THR A 34 -10.34 10.28 16.98
C THR A 34 -10.96 8.91 16.74
N VAL A 35 -10.50 8.29 15.65
CA VAL A 35 -10.74 6.89 15.30
C VAL A 35 -9.42 6.23 14.96
N HIS A 36 -9.36 4.89 14.92
CA HIS A 36 -8.25 4.13 14.37
C HIS A 36 -8.68 3.44 13.08
N TYR A 37 -7.75 3.25 12.14
CA TYR A 37 -8.04 2.60 10.88
C TYR A 37 -6.89 1.71 10.43
N TYR A 38 -7.13 0.41 10.40
CA TYR A 38 -6.16 -0.60 10.00
C TYR A 38 -6.56 -1.35 8.71
N GLY A 39 -7.45 -0.77 7.90
CA GLY A 39 -7.96 -1.40 6.69
C GLY A 39 -8.95 -2.53 6.97
N GLU A 40 -9.36 -3.22 5.92
CA GLU A 40 -10.15 -4.43 6.05
C GLU A 40 -9.33 -5.56 6.68
N TRP A 41 -9.96 -6.27 7.63
CA TRP A 41 -9.27 -7.24 8.46
C TRP A 41 -8.56 -8.33 7.66
N VAL A 42 -9.25 -8.92 6.67
CA VAL A 42 -8.71 -10.03 5.88
C VAL A 42 -7.51 -9.63 5.02
N PHE A 43 -7.45 -8.37 4.56
CA PHE A 43 -6.31 -7.78 3.88
C PHE A 43 -5.23 -7.34 4.87
N SER A 44 -5.59 -6.50 5.83
CA SER A 44 -4.64 -5.87 6.76
C SER A 44 -3.89 -6.88 7.62
N ALA A 45 -4.56 -7.95 8.05
CA ALA A 45 -3.97 -9.03 8.82
C ALA A 45 -3.39 -10.16 7.96
N ASN A 46 -3.51 -10.07 6.62
CA ASN A 46 -3.09 -11.08 5.64
C ASN A 46 -3.72 -12.46 5.90
N LEU A 47 -5.04 -12.50 5.98
CA LEU A 47 -5.81 -13.70 6.28
C LEU A 47 -6.52 -14.25 5.02
N GLY A 48 -5.82 -14.33 3.89
CA GLY A 48 -6.31 -14.93 2.66
C GLY A 48 -6.52 -13.95 1.50
N ILE A 49 -6.61 -12.65 1.78
CA ILE A 49 -6.65 -11.58 0.78
C ILE A 49 -5.33 -10.82 0.86
N THR A 50 -4.61 -10.76 -0.24
CA THR A 50 -3.28 -10.12 -0.30
C THR A 50 -3.26 -8.84 -1.12
N GLY A 51 -4.16 -8.71 -2.10
CA GLY A 51 -4.27 -7.54 -2.96
C GLY A 51 -5.15 -6.45 -2.35
N PHE A 52 -4.71 -5.19 -2.45
CA PHE A 52 -5.48 -4.04 -1.97
C PHE A 52 -6.78 -3.84 -2.76
N ASP A 53 -6.76 -4.22 -4.04
CA ASP A 53 -7.91 -4.19 -4.95
C ASP A 53 -8.54 -5.57 -5.20
N GLU A 54 -8.09 -6.60 -4.48
CA GLU A 54 -8.66 -7.94 -4.56
C GLU A 54 -10.06 -7.97 -3.95
N ALA A 55 -11.00 -8.64 -4.62
CA ALA A 55 -12.36 -8.77 -4.13
C ALA A 55 -12.42 -9.64 -2.86
N ILE A 56 -13.03 -9.09 -1.83
CA ILE A 56 -13.19 -9.73 -0.51
C ILE A 56 -14.48 -10.54 -0.43
N ASP A 57 -15.49 -10.12 -1.18
CA ASP A 57 -16.80 -10.75 -1.22
C ASP A 57 -17.40 -10.77 -2.64
N ASP A 58 -18.56 -11.42 -2.76
CA ASP A 58 -19.29 -11.55 -4.03
C ASP A 58 -19.86 -10.22 -4.55
N ASP A 59 -20.00 -9.21 -3.69
CA ASP A 59 -20.47 -7.88 -4.05
C ASP A 59 -19.32 -6.98 -4.59
N GLY A 60 -18.10 -7.50 -4.63
CA GLY A 60 -16.93 -6.82 -5.16
C GLY A 60 -16.31 -5.79 -4.20
N LYS A 61 -16.58 -5.89 -2.90
CA LYS A 61 -15.88 -5.10 -1.89
C LYS A 61 -14.39 -5.41 -1.92
N THR A 62 -13.56 -4.37 -1.82
CA THR A 62 -12.10 -4.47 -1.74
C THR A 62 -11.61 -3.70 -0.52
N ALA A 63 -10.34 -3.86 -0.14
CA ALA A 63 -9.75 -3.05 0.92
C ALA A 63 -9.73 -1.55 0.56
N ARG A 64 -9.62 -1.22 -0.74
CA ARG A 64 -9.73 0.16 -1.24
C ARG A 64 -11.12 0.75 -1.02
N THR A 65 -12.17 0.05 -1.46
CA THR A 65 -13.56 0.56 -1.31
C THR A 65 -13.98 0.64 0.16
N ALA A 66 -13.42 -0.21 1.01
CA ALA A 66 -13.61 -0.13 2.46
C ALA A 66 -12.93 1.12 3.05
N ALA A 67 -11.73 1.48 2.56
CA ALA A 67 -11.06 2.71 2.96
C ALA A 67 -11.88 3.95 2.55
N ASP A 68 -12.42 3.97 1.32
CA ASP A 68 -13.34 5.03 0.89
C ASP A 68 -14.50 5.20 1.86
N SER A 69 -15.21 4.12 2.16
CA SER A 69 -16.38 4.13 3.04
C SER A 69 -16.03 4.61 4.47
N ALA A 70 -14.92 4.12 5.02
CA ALA A 70 -14.48 4.49 6.36
C ALA A 70 -14.12 5.98 6.46
N MET A 71 -13.28 6.48 5.54
CA MET A 71 -12.83 7.88 5.58
C MET A 71 -13.96 8.85 5.22
N GLU A 72 -14.84 8.47 4.30
CA GLU A 72 -16.04 9.25 3.98
C GLU A 72 -17.00 9.32 5.18
N THR A 73 -17.20 8.24 5.92
CA THR A 73 -18.02 8.21 7.14
C THR A 73 -17.48 9.19 8.18
N VAL A 74 -16.17 9.13 8.45
CA VAL A 74 -15.51 10.03 9.40
C VAL A 74 -15.63 11.50 8.95
N TYR A 75 -15.39 11.78 7.67
CA TYR A 75 -15.52 13.11 7.07
C TYR A 75 -16.94 13.66 7.23
N LYS A 76 -17.97 12.89 6.80
CA LYS A 76 -19.38 13.30 6.89
C LYS A 76 -19.85 13.54 8.30
N THR A 77 -19.36 12.73 9.24
CA THR A 77 -19.78 12.84 10.63
C THR A 77 -19.10 13.98 11.36
N PHE A 78 -17.81 14.18 11.17
CA PHE A 78 -17.05 15.15 11.96
C PHE A 78 -16.61 16.37 11.16
N THR A 79 -15.81 16.22 10.13
CA THR A 79 -15.19 17.34 9.42
C THR A 79 -16.24 18.25 8.77
N GLN A 80 -17.31 17.68 8.20
CA GLN A 80 -18.44 18.47 7.66
C GLN A 80 -19.24 19.22 8.73
N ASN A 81 -19.06 18.86 10.01
CA ASN A 81 -19.68 19.53 11.16
C ASN A 81 -18.66 20.40 11.94
N ASP A 82 -17.58 20.83 11.26
CA ASP A 82 -16.52 21.69 11.81
C ASP A 82 -15.79 21.08 13.01
N ILE A 83 -15.78 19.75 13.15
CA ILE A 83 -15.05 19.02 14.18
C ILE A 83 -13.78 18.45 13.58
N GLY A 84 -12.62 18.85 14.16
CA GLY A 84 -11.31 18.32 13.76
C GLY A 84 -11.21 16.81 14.03
N VAL A 85 -10.50 16.08 13.17
CA VAL A 85 -10.33 14.63 13.29
C VAL A 85 -8.87 14.23 13.21
N VAL A 86 -8.49 13.32 14.09
CA VAL A 86 -7.22 12.59 14.04
C VAL A 86 -7.53 11.11 13.85
N ILE A 87 -7.00 10.50 12.80
CA ILE A 87 -6.90 9.04 12.72
C ILE A 87 -5.70 8.67 13.60
N GLY A 88 -6.00 8.35 14.87
CA GLY A 88 -5.00 8.25 15.95
C GLY A 88 -4.02 7.09 15.78
N GLU A 89 -4.42 6.09 15.00
CA GLU A 89 -3.57 5.00 14.54
C GLU A 89 -4.02 4.58 13.14
N TYR A 90 -3.08 4.35 12.24
CA TYR A 90 -3.34 3.68 10.96
C TYR A 90 -2.14 2.87 10.50
N GLY A 91 -2.39 1.84 9.72
CA GLY A 91 -1.38 0.92 9.20
C GLY A 91 -1.99 -0.40 8.75
N VAL A 92 -1.14 -1.37 8.43
CA VAL A 92 -1.53 -2.75 8.23
C VAL A 92 -1.05 -3.61 9.41
N LEU A 93 -1.82 -4.60 9.80
CA LEU A 93 -1.59 -5.36 11.03
C LEU A 93 -0.57 -6.48 10.87
N GLY A 94 -0.62 -7.20 9.74
CA GLY A 94 0.33 -8.24 9.42
C GLY A 94 0.39 -9.36 10.49
N TYR A 95 -0.75 -9.84 10.96
CA TYR A 95 -0.78 -10.89 11.98
C TYR A 95 -0.49 -12.28 11.45
N ASP A 96 -0.52 -12.44 10.15
CA ASP A 96 -0.07 -13.68 9.55
C ASP A 96 1.40 -13.93 9.87
N GLN A 97 1.72 -15.14 10.11
CA GLN A 97 2.94 -15.60 10.75
C GLN A 97 4.21 -15.28 9.96
N GLY A 98 4.96 -14.30 10.33
CA GLY A 98 6.26 -14.04 9.77
C GLY A 98 6.57 -12.58 9.50
N GLU A 99 7.81 -12.33 9.14
CA GLU A 99 8.36 -10.98 8.98
C GLU A 99 7.84 -10.23 7.73
N LYS A 100 7.16 -10.93 6.82
CA LYS A 100 6.76 -10.41 5.50
C LYS A 100 5.34 -10.85 5.15
N CYS A 101 4.47 -10.70 6.10
CA CYS A 101 3.13 -11.23 5.97
C CYS A 101 2.22 -10.43 5.02
N ASN A 102 2.35 -9.12 4.91
CA ASN A 102 1.66 -8.38 3.87
C ASN A 102 2.52 -8.32 2.59
N GLN A 103 1.87 -8.40 1.44
CA GLN A 103 2.54 -8.22 0.17
C GLN A 103 3.06 -6.77 0.08
N PRO A 104 4.38 -6.55 -0.13
CA PRO A 104 4.96 -5.22 0.07
C PRO A 104 4.39 -4.13 -0.84
N GLY A 105 4.19 -4.42 -2.12
CA GLY A 105 3.61 -3.45 -3.04
C GLY A 105 2.18 -3.07 -2.69
N GLU A 106 1.38 -4.04 -2.24
CA GLU A 106 -0.01 -3.79 -1.82
C GLU A 106 -0.07 -2.99 -0.51
N GLU A 107 0.88 -3.20 0.40
CA GLU A 107 1.08 -2.35 1.58
C GLU A 107 1.36 -0.89 1.17
N LEU A 108 2.21 -0.67 0.15
CA LEU A 108 2.51 0.67 -0.36
C LEU A 108 1.29 1.34 -0.99
N LYS A 109 0.50 0.60 -1.79
CA LYS A 109 -0.76 1.09 -2.37
C LYS A 109 -1.77 1.51 -1.30
N TYR A 110 -1.86 0.73 -0.21
CA TYR A 110 -2.69 1.07 0.93
C TYR A 110 -2.27 2.41 1.57
N TYR A 111 -0.98 2.59 1.86
CA TYR A 111 -0.49 3.84 2.45
C TYR A 111 -0.70 5.03 1.53
N GLU A 112 -0.39 4.88 0.26
CA GLU A 112 -0.61 5.92 -0.75
C GLU A 112 -2.07 6.38 -0.74
N TYR A 113 -2.99 5.42 -0.82
CA TYR A 113 -4.41 5.72 -0.97
C TYR A 113 -5.05 6.27 0.31
N VAL A 114 -4.74 5.74 1.48
CA VAL A 114 -5.25 6.26 2.75
C VAL A 114 -4.77 7.69 3.00
N ASN A 115 -3.53 8.01 2.65
CA ASN A 115 -3.02 9.39 2.73
C ASN A 115 -3.74 10.32 1.74
N GLU A 116 -4.07 9.86 0.53
CA GLU A 116 -4.88 10.63 -0.41
C GLU A 116 -6.27 10.94 0.16
N LEU A 117 -6.94 9.95 0.72
CA LEU A 117 -8.25 10.15 1.36
C LEU A 117 -8.16 11.12 2.54
N ALA A 118 -7.08 11.05 3.33
CA ALA A 118 -6.87 11.96 4.44
C ALA A 118 -6.70 13.41 3.95
N ARG A 119 -5.90 13.66 2.91
CA ARG A 119 -5.78 14.99 2.30
C ARG A 119 -7.13 15.47 1.76
N LYS A 120 -7.83 14.61 1.01
CA LYS A 120 -9.14 14.90 0.42
C LYS A 120 -10.16 15.34 1.45
N TYR A 121 -10.14 14.70 2.61
CA TYR A 121 -11.14 14.91 3.65
C TYR A 121 -10.66 15.78 4.83
N GLY A 122 -9.43 16.29 4.80
CA GLY A 122 -8.86 17.14 5.85
C GLY A 122 -8.67 16.39 7.17
N LEU A 123 -8.25 15.12 7.11
CA LEU A 123 -7.99 14.27 8.27
C LEU A 123 -6.50 14.27 8.60
N CYS A 124 -6.16 14.28 9.88
CA CYS A 124 -4.79 14.11 10.35
C CYS A 124 -4.52 12.63 10.60
N LEU A 125 -3.42 12.09 10.02
CA LEU A 125 -3.03 10.69 10.20
C LEU A 125 -1.88 10.56 11.18
N MET A 126 -1.93 9.51 12.02
CA MET A 126 -0.81 9.09 12.87
C MET A 126 -0.44 7.65 12.52
N PHE A 127 0.72 7.48 11.86
CA PHE A 127 1.24 6.16 11.53
C PHE A 127 1.53 5.36 12.80
N TRP A 128 0.96 4.16 12.87
CA TRP A 128 1.20 3.25 13.99
C TRP A 128 2.51 2.49 13.79
N ASP A 129 3.55 2.94 14.48
CA ASP A 129 4.82 2.25 14.54
C ASP A 129 4.99 1.51 15.88
N ASN A 130 4.64 0.24 15.89
CA ASN A 130 4.86 -0.65 17.03
C ASN A 130 6.29 -1.19 17.13
N GLY A 131 7.24 -0.58 16.41
CA GLY A 131 8.63 -1.04 16.25
C GLY A 131 8.86 -1.83 14.97
N SER A 132 7.85 -2.02 14.11
CA SER A 132 8.01 -2.65 12.79
C SER A 132 8.44 -1.66 11.71
N GLY A 133 8.07 -0.38 11.82
CA GLY A 133 8.39 0.67 10.86
C GLY A 133 9.78 1.25 11.04
N ILE A 134 10.10 1.74 12.23
CA ILE A 134 11.36 2.46 12.52
C ILE A 134 12.26 1.64 13.45
N ASP A 135 13.53 1.49 13.08
CA ASP A 135 14.54 0.87 13.94
C ASP A 135 14.97 1.83 15.06
N ARG A 136 14.37 1.66 16.22
CA ARG A 136 14.70 2.40 17.43
C ARG A 136 15.75 1.66 18.28
N VAL A 137 15.98 0.36 18.02
CA VAL A 137 16.85 -0.49 18.83
C VAL A 137 18.31 -0.21 18.53
N SER A 138 18.66 -0.06 17.24
CA SER A 138 20.04 0.28 16.85
C SER A 138 20.42 1.73 17.19
N GLY A 139 19.44 2.59 17.49
CA GLY A 139 19.63 4.02 17.71
C GLY A 139 19.87 4.85 16.43
N LYS A 140 19.74 4.24 15.26
CA LYS A 140 19.88 4.94 13.96
C LYS A 140 18.60 5.65 13.55
N TYR A 141 17.43 5.17 13.99
CA TYR A 141 16.12 5.70 13.64
C TYR A 141 15.83 5.68 12.12
N GLU A 142 16.32 4.62 11.46
CA GLU A 142 16.09 4.36 10.04
C GLU A 142 14.80 3.55 9.84
N TRP A 143 14.18 3.69 8.69
CA TRP A 143 13.06 2.85 8.29
C TRP A 143 13.53 1.42 8.07
N LYS A 144 12.87 0.44 8.71
CA LYS A 144 13.10 -0.99 8.47
C LYS A 144 12.65 -1.42 7.07
N LYS A 145 11.63 -0.73 6.56
CA LYS A 145 11.14 -0.81 5.19
C LYS A 145 11.28 0.57 4.56
N PRO A 146 12.42 0.90 3.92
CA PRO A 146 12.65 2.25 3.37
C PRO A 146 11.54 2.72 2.44
N GLN A 147 11.05 1.85 1.56
CA GLN A 147 9.97 2.15 0.61
C GLN A 147 8.66 2.59 1.30
N VAL A 148 8.36 2.05 2.49
CA VAL A 148 7.20 2.51 3.28
C VAL A 148 7.42 3.96 3.73
N GLY A 149 8.61 4.29 4.23
CA GLY A 149 8.94 5.66 4.62
C GLY A 149 8.86 6.64 3.45
N GLU A 150 9.40 6.28 2.31
CA GLU A 150 9.37 7.06 1.08
C GLU A 150 7.93 7.29 0.60
N MET A 151 7.13 6.22 0.56
CA MET A 151 5.72 6.30 0.18
C MET A 151 4.93 7.19 1.15
N LEU A 152 5.12 7.04 2.45
CA LEU A 152 4.45 7.88 3.46
C LEU A 152 4.80 9.36 3.29
N TRP A 153 6.09 9.70 3.10
CA TRP A 153 6.52 11.07 2.86
C TRP A 153 5.94 11.65 1.58
N ALA A 154 6.07 10.93 0.46
CA ALA A 154 5.56 11.39 -0.82
C ALA A 154 4.04 11.59 -0.78
N SER A 155 3.32 10.68 -0.14
CA SER A 155 1.86 10.71 -0.04
C SER A 155 1.31 11.82 0.85
N MET A 156 2.14 12.48 1.69
CA MET A 156 1.73 13.67 2.43
C MET A 156 1.57 14.89 1.51
N GLU A 157 2.30 14.94 0.40
CA GLU A 157 2.32 16.08 -0.50
C GLU A 157 1.47 15.87 -1.76
N GLY A 158 1.43 14.63 -2.27
CA GLY A 158 0.75 14.31 -3.53
C GLY A 158 0.42 12.84 -3.68
N ARG A 159 0.02 12.45 -4.90
CA ARG A 159 -0.17 11.06 -5.28
C ARG A 159 1.14 10.45 -5.74
N SER A 160 1.34 9.16 -5.47
CA SER A 160 2.41 8.36 -6.06
C SER A 160 1.86 7.41 -7.11
N SER A 161 2.68 7.08 -8.11
CA SER A 161 2.35 6.09 -9.13
C SER A 161 2.88 4.72 -8.75
N TYR A 162 2.32 3.66 -9.34
CA TYR A 162 2.74 2.28 -9.07
C TYR A 162 2.31 1.33 -10.19
N ALA A 163 2.88 0.12 -10.22
CA ALA A 163 2.38 -0.94 -11.10
C ALA A 163 0.96 -1.34 -10.67
N ALA A 164 0.06 -1.49 -11.63
CA ALA A 164 -1.33 -1.86 -11.38
C ALA A 164 -1.45 -3.24 -10.71
N GLU A 165 -0.59 -4.16 -11.14
CA GLU A 165 -0.48 -5.52 -10.59
C GLU A 165 0.42 -5.56 -9.34
N LEU A 166 1.06 -6.68 -9.06
CA LEU A 166 2.00 -6.83 -7.96
C LEU A 166 3.31 -6.07 -8.21
N ASP A 167 4.09 -5.83 -7.17
CA ASP A 167 5.45 -5.29 -7.23
C ASP A 167 6.50 -6.35 -7.59
N THR A 168 6.07 -7.47 -8.17
CA THR A 168 6.93 -8.62 -8.43
C THR A 168 6.48 -9.37 -9.67
N LEU A 169 7.40 -9.54 -10.61
CA LEU A 169 7.26 -10.38 -11.79
C LEU A 169 7.92 -11.74 -11.53
N TYR A 170 7.18 -12.82 -11.74
CA TYR A 170 7.62 -14.17 -11.43
C TYR A 170 7.94 -14.97 -12.70
N PHE A 171 9.13 -15.58 -12.73
CA PHE A 171 9.66 -16.35 -13.85
C PHE A 171 10.01 -17.78 -13.41
N GLY A 172 9.28 -18.78 -13.93
CA GLY A 172 9.62 -20.21 -13.77
C GLY A 172 10.70 -20.64 -14.76
N GLU A 173 10.76 -19.97 -15.90
CA GLU A 173 11.67 -20.18 -17.02
C GLU A 173 11.97 -18.84 -17.73
N GLU A 174 12.73 -18.86 -18.80
CA GLU A 174 12.95 -17.68 -19.63
C GLU A 174 11.63 -17.15 -20.21
N ALA A 175 11.52 -15.83 -20.33
CA ALA A 175 10.35 -15.19 -20.91
C ALA A 175 10.24 -15.51 -22.42
N GLU A 176 9.09 -16.02 -22.83
CA GLU A 176 8.80 -16.32 -24.24
C GLU A 176 8.45 -15.06 -25.04
N GLU A 177 7.83 -14.09 -24.38
CA GLU A 177 7.35 -12.83 -24.95
C GLU A 177 7.82 -11.63 -24.09
N ASP A 178 7.67 -10.43 -24.63
CA ASP A 178 7.91 -9.20 -23.88
C ASP A 178 6.94 -9.10 -22.70
N VAL A 179 7.40 -8.52 -21.60
CA VAL A 179 6.63 -8.47 -20.35
C VAL A 179 5.97 -7.10 -20.19
N LEU A 180 4.67 -7.08 -20.05
CA LEU A 180 3.88 -5.87 -19.89
C LEU A 180 3.71 -5.51 -18.41
N VAL A 181 3.94 -4.25 -18.07
CA VAL A 181 3.69 -3.68 -16.74
C VAL A 181 2.76 -2.48 -16.91
N ALA A 182 1.49 -2.67 -16.59
CA ALA A 182 0.53 -1.59 -16.58
C ALA A 182 0.75 -0.68 -15.36
N LEU A 183 0.66 0.64 -15.56
CA LEU A 183 0.91 1.63 -14.52
C LEU A 183 -0.38 2.33 -14.10
N THR A 184 -0.54 2.53 -12.80
CA THR A 184 -1.53 3.45 -12.23
C THR A 184 -0.82 4.77 -11.94
N LEU A 185 -1.01 5.75 -12.81
CA LEU A 185 -0.24 7.00 -12.79
C LEU A 185 -0.70 8.01 -11.74
N ASN A 186 -1.95 7.96 -11.30
CA ASN A 186 -2.50 8.86 -10.28
C ASN A 186 -2.30 10.37 -10.55
N GLY A 187 -2.26 10.76 -11.83
CA GLY A 187 -2.05 12.14 -12.26
C GLY A 187 -0.59 12.53 -12.51
N ASN A 188 0.37 11.63 -12.27
CA ASN A 188 1.76 11.80 -12.66
C ASN A 188 2.02 11.30 -14.08
N THR A 189 3.25 11.47 -14.57
CA THR A 189 3.74 10.88 -15.81
C THR A 189 4.89 9.94 -15.48
N PHE A 190 4.99 8.83 -16.22
CA PHE A 190 6.17 7.96 -16.17
C PHE A 190 7.36 8.70 -16.77
N THR A 191 8.55 8.56 -16.19
CA THR A 191 9.77 9.23 -16.63
C THR A 191 10.73 8.24 -17.27
N GLU A 192 11.17 7.24 -16.53
CA GLU A 192 12.13 6.22 -17.01
C GLU A 192 12.15 5.01 -16.06
N ILE A 193 12.82 3.95 -16.50
CA ILE A 193 13.34 2.91 -15.61
C ILE A 193 14.81 3.21 -15.38
N GLU A 194 15.22 3.38 -14.12
CA GLU A 194 16.59 3.74 -13.78
C GLU A 194 17.63 2.81 -14.42
N GLY A 195 18.59 3.40 -15.11
CA GLY A 195 19.72 2.69 -15.71
C GLY A 195 19.39 1.88 -16.95
N LEU A 196 18.15 1.93 -17.46
CA LEU A 196 17.76 1.29 -18.72
C LEU A 196 17.54 2.31 -19.84
N THR A 197 17.68 1.87 -21.09
CA THR A 197 17.50 2.67 -22.28
C THR A 197 16.17 2.37 -22.94
N GLU A 198 15.30 3.38 -23.06
CA GLU A 198 14.07 3.26 -23.81
C GLU A 198 14.33 2.97 -25.29
N GLY A 199 13.56 2.04 -25.86
CA GLY A 199 13.75 1.56 -27.24
C GLY A 199 14.75 0.41 -27.37
N GLU A 200 15.49 0.05 -26.30
CA GLU A 200 16.42 -1.09 -26.25
C GLU A 200 15.95 -2.12 -25.22
N GLU A 201 15.94 -1.77 -23.92
CA GLU A 201 15.56 -2.69 -22.85
C GLU A 201 14.09 -2.61 -22.51
N TYR A 202 13.45 -1.47 -22.76
CA TYR A 202 11.99 -1.29 -22.57
C TYR A 202 11.42 -0.28 -23.55
N SER A 203 10.10 -0.24 -23.66
CA SER A 203 9.36 0.84 -24.31
C SER A 203 8.17 1.26 -23.44
N TYR A 204 7.67 2.48 -23.64
CA TYR A 204 6.52 2.99 -22.90
C TYR A 204 5.44 3.47 -23.88
N ASP A 205 4.20 3.03 -23.65
CA ASP A 205 3.02 3.51 -24.35
C ASP A 205 2.22 4.43 -23.41
N GLU A 206 2.33 5.73 -23.66
CA GLU A 206 1.63 6.76 -22.88
C GLU A 206 0.11 6.62 -22.96
N SER A 207 -0.42 6.14 -24.09
CA SER A 207 -1.87 6.04 -24.31
C SER A 207 -2.53 4.97 -23.43
N THR A 208 -1.80 3.94 -23.08
CA THR A 208 -2.24 2.83 -22.23
C THR A 208 -1.57 2.84 -20.86
N ALA A 209 -0.65 3.77 -20.62
CA ALA A 209 0.20 3.81 -19.45
C ALA A 209 0.88 2.46 -19.17
N THR A 210 1.44 1.84 -20.23
CA THR A 210 2.03 0.50 -20.14
C THR A 210 3.51 0.54 -20.51
N VAL A 211 4.35 0.01 -19.63
CA VAL A 211 5.75 -0.29 -19.92
C VAL A 211 5.83 -1.72 -20.46
N THR A 212 6.55 -1.88 -21.56
CA THR A 212 6.88 -3.18 -22.16
C THR A 212 8.35 -3.45 -21.93
N LEU A 213 8.69 -4.43 -21.10
CA LEU A 213 10.06 -4.88 -20.86
C LEU A 213 10.46 -5.87 -21.95
N SER A 214 11.60 -5.65 -22.61
CA SER A 214 12.12 -6.56 -23.63
C SER A 214 12.41 -7.94 -23.02
N LYS A 215 11.90 -8.99 -23.66
CA LYS A 215 12.21 -10.37 -23.25
C LYS A 215 13.70 -10.66 -23.29
N ASP A 216 14.41 -10.09 -24.26
CA ASP A 216 15.86 -10.30 -24.40
C ASP A 216 16.62 -9.72 -23.21
N TYR A 217 16.19 -8.57 -22.71
CA TYR A 217 16.71 -7.98 -21.49
C TYR A 217 16.40 -8.84 -20.26
N ILE A 218 15.14 -9.24 -20.09
CA ILE A 218 14.72 -10.09 -18.96
C ILE A 218 15.47 -11.42 -18.98
N ASN A 219 15.60 -12.07 -20.17
CA ASN A 219 16.28 -13.35 -20.29
C ASN A 219 17.78 -13.24 -20.06
N LYS A 220 18.40 -12.12 -20.43
CA LYS A 220 19.80 -11.83 -20.09
C LYS A 220 19.97 -11.79 -18.55
N MET A 221 19.16 -11.03 -17.85
CA MET A 221 19.19 -10.98 -16.37
C MET A 221 18.90 -12.34 -15.74
N TYR A 222 17.93 -13.06 -16.30
CA TYR A 222 17.56 -14.40 -15.82
C TYR A 222 18.71 -15.40 -15.96
N ALA A 223 19.47 -15.33 -17.06
CA ALA A 223 20.63 -16.20 -17.30
C ALA A 223 21.84 -15.87 -16.39
N GLU A 224 22.00 -14.63 -15.97
CA GLU A 224 23.06 -14.21 -15.04
C GLU A 224 22.87 -14.75 -13.62
N SER A 225 21.66 -15.17 -13.26
CA SER A 225 21.32 -15.75 -11.96
C SER A 225 20.93 -17.21 -12.10
N SER A 226 21.60 -18.11 -11.40
CA SER A 226 21.29 -19.54 -11.37
C SER A 226 20.48 -19.98 -10.15
N ARG A 227 20.14 -19.07 -9.23
CA ARG A 227 19.47 -19.36 -7.96
C ARG A 227 18.01 -18.94 -8.01
N GLU A 228 17.15 -19.70 -7.32
CA GLU A 228 15.81 -19.25 -6.99
C GLU A 228 15.85 -18.00 -6.11
N GLY A 229 14.81 -17.17 -6.22
CA GLY A 229 14.69 -15.89 -5.55
C GLY A 229 14.89 -14.70 -6.47
N ARG A 230 15.09 -13.53 -5.90
CA ARG A 230 15.23 -12.28 -6.66
C ARG A 230 16.49 -12.29 -7.51
N PHE A 231 16.32 -12.04 -8.80
CA PHE A 231 17.44 -11.90 -9.76
C PHE A 231 17.57 -10.50 -10.34
N GLY A 232 16.62 -9.60 -10.08
CA GLY A 232 16.70 -8.21 -10.49
C GLY A 232 15.71 -7.31 -9.77
N GLU A 233 15.94 -6.02 -9.89
CA GLU A 233 15.03 -4.95 -9.49
C GLU A 233 15.03 -3.89 -10.57
N LEU A 234 13.85 -3.33 -10.85
CA LEU A 234 13.65 -2.23 -11.78
C LEU A 234 12.99 -1.09 -11.03
N VAL A 235 13.62 0.07 -11.01
CA VAL A 235 13.09 1.27 -10.36
C VAL A 235 12.43 2.14 -11.42
N PHE A 236 11.12 2.28 -11.31
CA PHE A 236 10.29 3.13 -12.17
C PHE A 236 10.20 4.51 -11.53
N THR A 237 10.58 5.53 -12.26
CA THR A 237 10.53 6.92 -11.78
C THR A 237 9.39 7.69 -12.46
N PHE A 238 8.88 8.67 -11.75
CA PHE A 238 7.71 9.45 -12.17
C PHE A 238 7.96 10.94 -11.98
N SER A 239 7.09 11.76 -12.57
CA SER A 239 7.19 13.22 -12.45
C SER A 239 7.05 13.74 -11.02
N SER A 240 6.42 12.97 -10.13
CA SER A 240 6.24 13.26 -8.72
C SER A 240 5.86 12.00 -7.94
N GLY A 241 5.94 12.07 -6.62
CA GLY A 241 5.62 10.96 -5.73
C GLY A 241 6.83 10.09 -5.42
N ALA A 242 6.60 8.94 -4.80
CA ALA A 242 7.62 7.93 -4.57
C ALA A 242 7.89 7.12 -5.84
N ASP A 243 9.12 6.69 -6.01
CA ASP A 243 9.47 5.73 -7.06
C ASP A 243 8.86 4.36 -6.75
N TRP A 244 8.68 3.56 -7.80
CA TRP A 244 8.16 2.21 -7.68
C TRP A 244 9.23 1.19 -8.05
N THR A 245 9.43 0.19 -7.17
CA THR A 245 10.37 -0.89 -7.43
C THR A 245 9.64 -2.15 -7.83
N GLU A 246 9.90 -2.62 -9.05
CA GLU A 246 9.45 -3.90 -9.57
C GLU A 246 10.53 -4.96 -9.38
N LYS A 247 10.20 -6.08 -8.76
CA LYS A 247 11.14 -7.17 -8.48
C LYS A 247 11.02 -8.26 -9.52
N LEU A 248 12.15 -8.77 -9.97
CA LEU A 248 12.23 -9.92 -10.88
C LEU A 248 12.62 -11.14 -10.05
N VAL A 249 11.73 -12.13 -9.97
CA VAL A 249 11.89 -13.30 -9.10
C VAL A 249 11.83 -14.59 -9.90
N ARG A 250 12.89 -15.40 -9.77
CA ARG A 250 12.91 -16.77 -10.28
C ARG A 250 12.28 -17.70 -9.25
N PHE A 251 11.34 -18.51 -9.70
CA PHE A 251 10.74 -19.54 -8.87
C PHE A 251 10.84 -20.91 -9.53
N LYS A 252 10.67 -21.95 -8.74
CA LYS A 252 10.47 -23.31 -9.21
C LYS A 252 9.13 -23.80 -8.72
N THR A 253 8.32 -24.32 -9.64
CA THR A 253 7.05 -24.95 -9.26
C THR A 253 7.29 -26.08 -8.26
N PRO A 254 6.66 -26.06 -7.08
CA PRO A 254 6.82 -27.12 -6.11
C PRO A 254 6.31 -28.44 -6.66
N GLU A 255 7.12 -29.47 -6.58
CA GLU A 255 6.67 -30.84 -6.84
C GLU A 255 6.10 -31.43 -5.55
N PHE A 256 4.83 -31.75 -5.54
CA PHE A 256 4.22 -32.47 -4.44
C PHE A 256 4.66 -33.95 -4.51
N LYS A 257 5.42 -34.38 -3.51
CA LYS A 257 5.63 -35.82 -3.28
C LYS A 257 4.34 -36.40 -2.70
N GLU A 258 3.96 -37.59 -3.15
CA GLU A 258 2.79 -38.30 -2.63
C GLU A 258 2.83 -38.31 -1.08
N ALA A 259 1.82 -37.69 -0.46
CA ALA A 259 1.62 -37.82 0.97
C ALA A 259 0.87 -39.12 1.25
N SER A 260 1.57 -40.16 1.69
CA SER A 260 0.95 -41.32 2.29
C SER A 260 0.57 -41.01 3.74
N GLY A 261 -0.71 -40.69 3.96
CA GLY A 261 -1.30 -40.53 5.29
C GLY A 261 -2.45 -41.50 5.45
N THR A 262 -2.43 -42.28 6.53
CA THR A 262 -3.65 -42.99 7.00
C THR A 262 -4.50 -41.97 7.75
N THR A 263 -5.76 -41.81 7.34
CA THR A 263 -6.81 -41.11 8.08
C THR A 263 -7.15 -41.85 9.36
#